data_62435ba5e4aec86b5c0f10a42f9acdc4
#
_entry.id   62435ba5e4aec86b5c0f10a42f9acdc4
#
_cell.length_a   1.000
_cell.length_b   1.000
_cell.length_c   1.000
_cell.angle_alpha   90.00
_cell.angle_beta   90.00
_cell.angle_gamma   90.00
#
_symmetry.space_group_name_H-M   'P 1'
#
loop_
_entity.id
_entity.type
_entity.pdbx_description
1 polymer ?
#
loop_
_entity_poly.entity_id
_entity_poly.type
_entity_poly.pdbx_seq_one_letter_code
_entity_poly.pdbx_strand_id
1 'polypeptide(L)'
;MLEYQKQDCDLTLQEGLELYYKSFPESTEILKDSKETDTLLRDHDCTHIIFGLDISIEQEAILDSWVLWGSKWKFGYLLSYQNLPQLKQLYKDLYKEFGVFGFMKIYWKIGGIKRKVIYRALRMKKKWPFKMPEDYLSMKISDLREMHGIKILLPEEMQYIPVERAA
;
A
#
# COMPACT_ATOMS: atom_id res chain seq x y z
N MET A 1 12.21 10.20 2.32
CA MET A 1 11.37 9.40 3.25
C MET A 1 10.30 10.32 3.80
N LEU A 2 9.04 9.97 3.63
CA LEU A 2 7.90 10.72 4.15
C LEU A 2 7.70 10.40 5.64
N GLU A 3 7.04 11.31 6.38
CA GLU A 3 6.88 11.17 7.83
C GLU A 3 6.15 9.87 8.22
N TYR A 4 5.10 9.49 7.48
CA TYR A 4 4.37 8.24 7.74
C TYR A 4 5.19 6.95 7.48
N GLN A 5 6.36 7.05 6.85
CA GLN A 5 7.29 5.94 6.64
C GLN A 5 8.22 5.70 7.85
N LYS A 6 8.04 6.44 8.94
CA LYS A 6 8.68 6.19 10.23
C LYS A 6 7.78 5.33 11.11
N GLN A 7 8.35 4.36 11.85
CA GLN A 7 7.57 3.46 12.71
C GLN A 7 6.75 4.20 13.79
N ASP A 8 7.34 5.24 14.35
CA ASP A 8 6.85 6.08 15.44
C ASP A 8 6.25 7.41 14.95
N CYS A 9 5.60 7.39 13.80
CA CYS A 9 4.99 8.55 13.20
C CYS A 9 3.86 9.11 14.06
N ASP A 10 3.98 10.38 14.45
CA ASP A 10 3.02 11.10 15.31
C ASP A 10 1.84 11.73 14.55
N LEU A 11 1.88 11.74 13.22
CA LEU A 11 0.74 12.23 12.42
C LEU A 11 -0.49 11.34 12.68
N THR A 12 -1.66 11.95 12.64
CA THR A 12 -2.92 11.21 12.50
C THR A 12 -2.98 10.52 11.14
N LEU A 13 -3.81 9.50 11.00
CA LEU A 13 -3.98 8.83 9.71
C LEU A 13 -4.52 9.80 8.63
N GLN A 14 -5.38 10.76 9.02
CA GLN A 14 -5.87 11.81 8.13
C GLN A 14 -4.72 12.72 7.64
N GLU A 15 -3.86 13.20 8.55
CA GLU A 15 -2.69 14.01 8.17
C GLU A 15 -1.71 13.22 7.31
N GLY A 16 -1.55 11.92 7.60
CA GLY A 16 -0.76 11.02 6.75
C GLY A 16 -1.33 10.89 5.34
N LEU A 17 -2.67 10.82 5.22
CA LEU A 17 -3.38 10.76 3.93
C LEU A 17 -3.22 12.06 3.14
N GLU A 18 -3.33 13.21 3.79
CA GLU A 18 -3.09 14.52 3.17
C GLU A 18 -1.64 14.67 2.68
N LEU A 19 -0.67 14.21 3.48
CA LEU A 19 0.74 14.16 3.08
C LEU A 19 0.95 13.24 1.88
N TYR A 20 0.29 12.07 1.86
CA TYR A 20 0.35 11.11 0.76
C TYR A 20 -0.17 11.73 -0.55
N TYR A 21 -1.37 12.33 -0.53
CA TYR A 21 -1.95 12.97 -1.71
C TYR A 21 -1.13 14.17 -2.20
N LYS A 22 -0.54 14.94 -1.29
CA LYS A 22 0.36 16.04 -1.66
C LYS A 22 1.65 15.52 -2.32
N SER A 23 2.14 14.37 -1.88
CA SER A 23 3.38 13.77 -2.40
C SER A 23 3.17 13.00 -3.70
N PHE A 24 1.97 12.48 -3.92
CA PHE A 24 1.58 11.65 -5.07
C PHE A 24 0.27 12.16 -5.69
N PRO A 25 0.31 13.30 -6.41
CA PRO A 25 -0.91 13.90 -6.97
C PRO A 25 -1.63 12.99 -7.98
N GLU A 26 -0.92 12.05 -8.62
CA GLU A 26 -1.52 11.07 -9.54
C GLU A 26 -2.58 10.19 -8.84
N SER A 27 -2.40 9.89 -7.56
CA SER A 27 -3.36 9.08 -6.79
C SER A 27 -4.70 9.80 -6.62
N THR A 28 -4.73 11.13 -6.64
CA THR A 28 -5.97 11.93 -6.51
C THR A 28 -6.76 12.04 -7.81
N GLU A 29 -6.14 11.84 -8.97
CA GLU A 29 -6.86 11.90 -10.26
C GLU A 29 -7.81 10.72 -10.44
N ILE A 30 -7.53 9.61 -9.78
CA ILE A 30 -8.32 8.38 -9.81
C ILE A 30 -9.61 8.51 -8.97
N LEU A 31 -9.64 9.43 -7.98
CA LEU A 31 -10.73 9.58 -7.00
C LEU A 31 -12.02 10.23 -7.52
N LYS A 32 -12.10 10.67 -8.78
CA LYS A 32 -13.16 11.59 -9.22
C LYS A 32 -14.48 10.97 -9.68
N ASP A 33 -14.69 9.64 -9.59
CA ASP A 33 -15.78 8.99 -10.33
C ASP A 33 -17.04 8.59 -9.54
N SER A 34 -16.98 8.29 -8.23
CA SER A 34 -18.17 8.04 -7.39
C SER A 34 -17.83 7.97 -5.90
N LYS A 35 -18.82 8.25 -5.02
CA LYS A 35 -18.62 8.18 -3.56
C LYS A 35 -18.19 6.79 -3.04
N GLU A 36 -18.64 5.72 -3.67
CA GLU A 36 -18.27 4.35 -3.28
C GLU A 36 -16.83 4.02 -3.72
N THR A 37 -16.47 4.47 -4.92
CA THR A 37 -15.09 4.37 -5.46
C THR A 37 -14.13 5.19 -4.61
N ASP A 38 -14.51 6.41 -4.23
CA ASP A 38 -13.71 7.30 -3.40
C ASP A 38 -13.37 6.68 -2.04
N THR A 39 -14.36 6.05 -1.38
CA THR A 39 -14.13 5.37 -0.09
C THR A 39 -13.20 4.16 -0.25
N LEU A 40 -13.38 3.38 -1.33
CA LEU A 40 -12.59 2.19 -1.61
C LEU A 40 -11.12 2.53 -1.86
N LEU A 41 -10.88 3.57 -2.67
CA LEU A 41 -9.53 4.06 -2.98
C LEU A 41 -8.89 4.70 -1.74
N ARG A 42 -9.62 5.52 -0.99
CA ARG A 42 -9.13 6.08 0.28
C ARG A 42 -8.70 4.98 1.25
N ASP A 43 -9.50 3.94 1.42
CA ASP A 43 -9.19 2.83 2.32
C ASP A 43 -7.94 2.07 1.84
N HIS A 44 -7.75 1.93 0.52
CA HIS A 44 -6.51 1.42 -0.07
C HIS A 44 -5.32 2.35 0.21
N ASP A 45 -5.46 3.65 -0.01
CA ASP A 45 -4.39 4.62 0.23
C ASP A 45 -3.97 4.64 1.71
N CYS A 46 -4.94 4.46 2.62
CA CYS A 46 -4.65 4.26 4.04
C CYS A 46 -3.80 2.99 4.30
N THR A 47 -3.84 1.97 3.43
CA THR A 47 -2.94 0.81 3.57
C THR A 47 -1.50 1.16 3.23
N HIS A 48 -1.24 2.05 2.25
CA HIS A 48 0.10 2.58 1.99
C HIS A 48 0.66 3.28 3.22
N ILE A 49 -0.14 4.13 3.84
CA ILE A 49 0.27 4.93 5.00
C ILE A 49 0.55 4.05 6.20
N ILE A 50 -0.36 3.15 6.55
CA ILE A 50 -0.21 2.32 7.74
C ILE A 50 0.94 1.33 7.64
N PHE A 51 1.24 0.83 6.42
CA PHE A 51 2.37 -0.08 6.18
C PHE A 51 3.66 0.66 5.76
N GLY A 52 3.63 2.01 5.64
CA GLY A 52 4.80 2.85 5.40
C GLY A 52 5.36 2.76 3.98
N LEU A 53 4.50 2.60 2.96
CA LEU A 53 4.88 2.37 1.57
C LEU A 53 4.47 3.55 0.67
N ASP A 54 5.18 3.72 -0.45
CA ASP A 54 4.84 4.66 -1.52
C ASP A 54 4.21 3.97 -2.74
N ILE A 55 3.96 4.71 -3.82
CA ILE A 55 3.29 4.24 -5.04
C ILE A 55 4.24 3.60 -6.08
N SER A 56 5.52 3.41 -5.76
CA SER A 56 6.43 2.74 -6.70
C SER A 56 6.00 1.28 -6.92
N ILE A 57 6.22 0.77 -8.13
CA ILE A 57 5.75 -0.58 -8.50
C ILE A 57 6.30 -1.68 -7.60
N GLU A 58 7.51 -1.52 -7.10
CA GLU A 58 8.12 -2.43 -6.14
C GLU A 58 7.41 -2.36 -4.79
N GLN A 59 7.05 -1.16 -4.32
CA GLN A 59 6.35 -0.99 -3.04
C GLN A 59 4.89 -1.40 -3.14
N GLU A 60 4.24 -1.20 -4.28
CA GLU A 60 2.93 -1.79 -4.57
C GLU A 60 2.98 -3.33 -4.46
N ALA A 61 3.96 -3.96 -5.10
CA ALA A 61 4.11 -5.40 -5.01
C ALA A 61 4.45 -5.89 -3.59
N ILE A 62 5.09 -5.06 -2.74
CA ILE A 62 5.30 -5.32 -1.32
C ILE A 62 3.97 -5.14 -0.55
N LEU A 63 3.19 -4.10 -0.88
CA LEU A 63 1.88 -3.83 -0.29
C LEU A 63 0.91 -5.00 -0.49
N ASP A 64 0.90 -5.62 -1.68
CA ASP A 64 0.12 -6.84 -1.93
C ASP A 64 0.34 -7.91 -0.86
N SER A 65 1.60 -8.06 -0.41
CA SER A 65 1.92 -9.05 0.63
C SER A 65 1.39 -8.62 2.01
N TRP A 66 1.42 -7.32 2.35
CA TRP A 66 0.79 -6.80 3.56
C TRP A 66 -0.73 -6.98 3.53
N VAL A 67 -1.37 -6.61 2.41
CA VAL A 67 -2.82 -6.73 2.25
C VAL A 67 -3.25 -8.20 2.34
N LEU A 68 -2.58 -9.08 1.60
CA LEU A 68 -2.95 -10.51 1.57
C LEU A 68 -2.80 -11.20 2.93
N TRP A 69 -1.73 -10.92 3.66
CA TRP A 69 -1.40 -11.63 4.91
C TRP A 69 -1.66 -10.81 6.17
N GLY A 70 -1.68 -9.48 6.08
CA GLY A 70 -1.81 -8.54 7.19
C GLY A 70 -3.18 -7.88 7.31
N SER A 71 -4.02 -7.94 6.28
CA SER A 71 -5.32 -7.28 6.32
C SER A 71 -6.48 -8.28 6.41
N LYS A 72 -7.61 -7.78 6.94
CA LYS A 72 -8.89 -8.49 6.97
C LYS A 72 -9.75 -7.99 5.82
N TRP A 73 -9.77 -8.72 4.73
CA TRP A 73 -10.53 -8.40 3.53
C TRP A 73 -11.61 -9.44 3.22
N LYS A 74 -12.68 -9.01 2.53
CA LYS A 74 -13.69 -9.90 1.99
C LYS A 74 -13.42 -10.09 0.50
N PHE A 75 -13.56 -11.31 0.00
CA PHE A 75 -13.27 -11.64 -1.41
C PHE A 75 -14.03 -10.74 -2.41
N GLY A 76 -15.31 -10.45 -2.14
CA GLY A 76 -16.09 -9.54 -2.99
C GLY A 76 -15.52 -8.11 -3.05
N TYR A 77 -14.96 -7.62 -1.95
CA TYR A 77 -14.37 -6.29 -1.87
C TYR A 77 -13.06 -6.19 -2.68
N LEU A 78 -12.23 -7.22 -2.61
CA LEU A 78 -11.02 -7.33 -3.43
C LEU A 78 -11.36 -7.38 -4.93
N LEU A 79 -12.38 -8.15 -5.30
CA LEU A 79 -12.87 -8.19 -6.68
C LEU A 79 -13.39 -6.84 -7.17
N SER A 80 -14.14 -6.10 -6.32
CA SER A 80 -14.62 -4.77 -6.66
C SER A 80 -13.46 -3.81 -6.92
N TYR A 81 -12.42 -3.82 -6.07
CA TYR A 81 -11.22 -3.03 -6.24
C TYR A 81 -10.51 -3.36 -7.57
N GLN A 82 -10.22 -4.64 -7.83
CA GLN A 82 -9.55 -5.07 -9.06
C GLN A 82 -10.37 -4.79 -10.35
N ASN A 83 -11.68 -4.63 -10.22
CA ASN A 83 -12.56 -4.34 -11.36
C ASN A 83 -12.70 -2.86 -11.69
N LEU A 84 -12.11 -1.95 -10.90
CA LEU A 84 -12.11 -0.53 -11.21
C LEU A 84 -11.47 -0.27 -12.59
N PRO A 85 -12.15 0.46 -13.49
CA PRO A 85 -11.65 0.70 -14.85
C PRO A 85 -10.27 1.36 -14.86
N GLN A 86 -10.03 2.27 -13.92
CA GLN A 86 -8.79 3.02 -13.75
C GLN A 86 -7.61 2.08 -13.41
N LEU A 87 -7.83 1.12 -12.50
CA LEU A 87 -6.81 0.13 -12.15
C LEU A 87 -6.53 -0.83 -13.32
N LYS A 88 -7.55 -1.24 -14.05
CA LYS A 88 -7.35 -2.08 -15.25
C LYS A 88 -6.50 -1.37 -16.30
N GLN A 89 -6.74 -0.07 -16.50
CA GLN A 89 -5.94 0.73 -17.41
C GLN A 89 -4.50 0.88 -16.89
N LEU A 90 -4.32 1.19 -15.61
CA LEU A 90 -3.00 1.27 -14.98
C LEU A 90 -2.20 -0.03 -15.15
N TYR A 91 -2.79 -1.18 -14.82
CA TYR A 91 -2.13 -2.48 -15.02
C TYR A 91 -1.77 -2.75 -16.48
N LYS A 92 -2.66 -2.37 -17.41
CA LYS A 92 -2.41 -2.53 -18.84
C LYS A 92 -1.22 -1.68 -19.31
N ASP A 93 -1.10 -0.46 -18.80
CA ASP A 93 0.00 0.44 -19.14
C ASP A 93 1.32 -0.02 -18.51
N LEU A 94 1.29 -0.48 -17.26
CA LEU A 94 2.43 -1.12 -16.61
C LEU A 94 2.89 -2.39 -17.35
N TYR A 95 1.95 -3.23 -17.81
CA TYR A 95 2.30 -4.41 -18.61
C TYR A 95 2.93 -4.04 -19.97
N LYS A 96 2.49 -2.95 -20.58
CA LYS A 96 3.12 -2.44 -21.80
C LYS A 96 4.54 -1.91 -21.55
N GLU A 97 4.74 -1.22 -20.41
CA GLU A 97 6.01 -0.59 -20.06
C GLU A 97 7.06 -1.63 -19.63
N PHE A 98 6.70 -2.56 -18.74
CA PHE A 98 7.66 -3.50 -18.15
C PHE A 98 7.66 -4.88 -18.81
N GLY A 99 6.59 -5.27 -19.49
CA GLY A 99 6.40 -6.62 -20.01
C GLY A 99 6.34 -7.69 -18.91
N VAL A 100 6.01 -8.92 -19.28
CA VAL A 100 5.94 -10.06 -18.34
C VAL A 100 7.30 -10.33 -17.66
N PHE A 101 8.39 -10.25 -18.41
CA PHE A 101 9.74 -10.47 -17.87
C PHE A 101 10.16 -9.39 -16.89
N GLY A 102 9.78 -8.12 -17.12
CA GLY A 102 10.02 -7.02 -16.18
C GLY A 102 9.32 -7.25 -14.84
N PHE A 103 8.04 -7.64 -14.86
CA PHE A 103 7.31 -8.01 -13.65
C PHE A 103 7.96 -9.19 -12.91
N MET A 104 8.33 -10.26 -13.62
CA MET A 104 9.02 -11.40 -13.00
C MET A 104 10.34 -10.97 -12.33
N LYS A 105 11.11 -10.08 -12.97
CA LYS A 105 12.36 -9.55 -12.43
C LYS A 105 12.13 -8.71 -11.15
N ILE A 106 11.06 -7.88 -11.13
CA ILE A 106 10.65 -7.12 -9.93
C ILE A 106 10.34 -8.09 -8.80
N TYR A 107 9.44 -9.05 -9.02
CA TYR A 107 9.03 -10.02 -8.00
C TYR A 107 10.20 -10.85 -7.46
N TRP A 108 11.14 -11.22 -8.32
CA TRP A 108 12.36 -11.92 -7.90
C TRP A 108 13.23 -11.08 -7.00
N LYS A 109 13.50 -9.81 -7.38
CA LYS A 109 14.32 -8.87 -6.61
C LYS A 109 13.77 -8.60 -5.21
N ILE A 110 12.46 -8.42 -5.09
CA ILE A 110 11.81 -8.11 -3.80
C ILE A 110 11.37 -9.36 -3.01
N GLY A 111 11.62 -10.57 -3.52
CA GLY A 111 11.18 -11.82 -2.89
C GLY A 111 11.64 -12.00 -1.45
N GLY A 112 12.87 -11.55 -1.13
CA GLY A 112 13.40 -11.53 0.23
C GLY A 112 12.63 -10.58 1.15
N ILE A 113 12.27 -9.38 0.63
CA ILE A 113 11.49 -8.38 1.33
C ILE A 113 10.07 -8.87 1.57
N LYS A 114 9.43 -9.47 0.56
CA LYS A 114 8.07 -10.04 0.69
C LYS A 114 8.01 -11.13 1.76
N ARG A 115 9.04 -11.97 1.90
CA ARG A 115 9.12 -12.96 2.99
C ARG A 115 9.17 -12.31 4.37
N LYS A 116 9.93 -11.22 4.55
CA LYS A 116 9.95 -10.45 5.80
C LYS A 116 8.57 -9.85 6.11
N VAL A 117 7.91 -9.29 5.09
CA VAL A 117 6.55 -8.75 5.22
C VAL A 117 5.56 -9.83 5.67
N ILE A 118 5.54 -10.97 4.99
CA ILE A 118 4.66 -12.10 5.34
C ILE A 118 4.91 -12.53 6.80
N TYR A 119 6.16 -12.66 7.20
CA TYR A 119 6.51 -13.01 8.58
C TYR A 119 5.97 -11.99 9.59
N ARG A 120 6.14 -10.67 9.32
CA ARG A 120 5.61 -9.60 10.18
C ARG A 120 4.09 -9.57 10.19
N ALA A 121 3.47 -9.70 9.02
CA ALA A 121 2.02 -9.74 8.87
C ALA A 121 1.37 -10.88 9.66
N LEU A 122 1.98 -12.07 9.67
CA LEU A 122 1.51 -13.21 10.45
C LEU A 122 1.65 -13.00 11.96
N ARG A 123 2.54 -12.12 12.40
CA ARG A 123 2.79 -11.79 13.82
C ARG A 123 2.02 -10.57 14.32
N MET A 124 1.21 -9.94 13.48
CA MET A 124 0.34 -8.85 13.91
C MET A 124 -0.61 -9.31 15.02
N LYS A 125 -0.81 -8.46 16.03
CA LYS A 125 -1.77 -8.69 17.12
C LYS A 125 -3.21 -8.77 16.59
N LYS A 126 -3.52 -7.95 15.58
CA LYS A 126 -4.83 -7.83 14.94
C LYS A 126 -4.63 -7.48 13.47
N LYS A 127 -5.36 -8.13 12.58
CA LYS A 127 -5.32 -7.81 11.15
C LYS A 127 -5.88 -6.41 10.89
N TRP A 128 -5.25 -5.67 9.97
CA TRP A 128 -5.75 -4.37 9.54
C TRP A 128 -7.09 -4.52 8.82
N PRO A 129 -8.15 -3.76 9.19
CA PRO A 129 -9.41 -3.81 8.47
C PRO A 129 -9.26 -3.12 7.12
N PHE A 130 -9.41 -3.86 6.01
CA PHE A 130 -9.29 -3.25 4.67
C PHE A 130 -10.38 -2.19 4.46
N LYS A 131 -11.62 -2.45 4.88
CA LYS A 131 -12.64 -1.41 5.06
C LYS A 131 -12.41 -0.75 6.41
N MET A 132 -11.75 0.38 6.36
CA MET A 132 -11.27 1.07 7.55
C MET A 132 -12.40 1.76 8.31
N PRO A 133 -12.46 1.66 9.66
CA PRO A 133 -13.34 2.49 10.49
C PRO A 133 -13.01 3.97 10.38
N GLU A 134 -14.01 4.84 10.28
CA GLU A 134 -13.82 6.30 10.14
C GLU A 134 -13.09 6.94 11.31
N ASP A 135 -13.27 6.41 12.53
CA ASP A 135 -12.59 6.88 13.74
C ASP A 135 -11.06 6.71 13.68
N TYR A 136 -10.55 5.79 12.85
CA TYR A 136 -9.11 5.62 12.66
C TYR A 136 -8.45 6.85 12.02
N LEU A 137 -9.18 7.65 11.25
CA LEU A 137 -8.65 8.86 10.63
C LEU A 137 -8.11 9.87 11.65
N SER A 138 -8.74 9.97 12.83
CA SER A 138 -8.32 10.87 13.91
C SER A 138 -7.24 10.27 14.84
N MET A 139 -6.89 9.00 14.68
CA MET A 139 -5.89 8.34 15.51
C MET A 139 -4.48 8.53 14.95
N LYS A 140 -3.48 8.56 15.83
CA LYS A 140 -2.08 8.58 15.40
C LYS A 140 -1.70 7.29 14.68
N ILE A 141 -0.86 7.40 13.66
CA ILE A 141 -0.34 6.26 12.89
C ILE A 141 0.46 5.33 13.81
N SER A 142 1.27 5.87 14.72
CA SER A 142 2.01 5.10 15.72
C SER A 142 1.09 4.26 16.62
N ASP A 143 -0.01 4.85 17.12
CA ASP A 143 -0.96 4.17 17.99
C ASP A 143 -1.72 3.06 17.26
N LEU A 144 -2.13 3.33 16.00
CA LEU A 144 -2.76 2.32 15.14
C LEU A 144 -1.81 1.15 14.87
N ARG A 145 -0.53 1.42 14.60
CA ARG A 145 0.49 0.40 14.41
C ARG A 145 0.72 -0.42 15.67
N GLU A 146 0.78 0.22 16.82
CA GLU A 146 0.91 -0.47 18.12
C GLU A 146 -0.30 -1.35 18.41
N MET A 147 -1.53 -0.83 18.22
CA MET A 147 -2.79 -1.54 18.41
C MET A 147 -2.87 -2.80 17.55
N HIS A 148 -2.42 -2.72 16.30
CA HIS A 148 -2.42 -3.83 15.35
C HIS A 148 -1.16 -4.71 15.44
N GLY A 149 -0.12 -4.28 16.13
CA GLY A 149 1.18 -4.95 16.17
C GLY A 149 1.92 -4.88 14.82
N ILE A 150 1.73 -3.79 14.08
CA ILE A 150 2.38 -3.55 12.79
C ILE A 150 3.82 -3.07 13.03
N LYS A 151 4.76 -3.78 12.43
CA LYS A 151 6.17 -3.39 12.35
C LYS A 151 6.51 -3.17 10.89
N ILE A 152 6.56 -1.91 10.45
CA ILE A 152 6.85 -1.57 9.05
C ILE A 152 8.29 -1.92 8.67
N LEU A 153 8.56 -1.99 7.38
CA LEU A 153 9.91 -2.13 6.85
C LEU A 153 10.68 -0.82 7.08
N LEU A 154 11.91 -0.93 7.53
CA LEU A 154 12.82 0.21 7.61
C LEU A 154 13.45 0.48 6.24
N PRO A 155 13.91 1.73 5.94
CA PRO A 155 14.50 2.07 4.65
C PRO A 155 15.66 1.16 4.24
N GLU A 156 16.52 0.78 5.19
CA GLU A 156 17.63 -0.15 4.96
C GLU A 156 17.19 -1.57 4.60
N GLU A 157 15.96 -1.95 4.95
CA GLU A 157 15.39 -3.26 4.60
C GLU A 157 14.72 -3.25 3.21
N MET A 158 14.44 -2.07 2.68
CA MET A 158 13.83 -1.86 1.36
C MET A 158 14.87 -1.57 0.27
N GLN A 159 16.15 -1.81 0.55
CA GLN A 159 17.21 -1.62 -0.45
C GLN A 159 17.06 -2.67 -1.56
N TYR A 160 16.68 -2.21 -2.73
CA TYR A 160 16.63 -2.97 -3.96
C TYR A 160 17.15 -2.12 -5.13
N ILE A 161 17.75 -2.77 -6.10
CA ILE A 161 18.16 -2.09 -7.32
C ILE A 161 16.92 -1.91 -8.20
N PRO A 162 16.52 -0.67 -8.55
CA PRO A 162 15.38 -0.45 -9.43
C PRO A 162 15.53 -1.24 -10.74
N VAL A 163 14.42 -1.70 -11.28
CA VAL A 163 14.41 -2.30 -12.62
C VAL A 163 14.46 -1.14 -13.61
N GLU A 164 15.50 -1.08 -14.44
CA GLU A 164 15.56 -0.11 -15.52
C GLU A 164 14.35 -0.30 -16.45
N ARG A 165 13.72 0.82 -16.82
CA ARG A 165 12.64 0.80 -17.80
C ARG A 165 13.20 0.28 -19.12
N ALA A 166 12.46 -0.60 -19.77
CA ALA A 166 12.81 -1.01 -21.13
C ALA A 166 12.74 0.24 -22.04
N ALA A 167 13.87 0.56 -22.70
CA ALA A 167 13.96 1.67 -23.64
C ALA A 167 13.11 1.42 -24.88
#